data_abae70226d918bb338aaf156a3172809
#
_entry.id   abae70226d918bb338aaf156a3172809
#
_cell.length_a   1.000
_cell.length_b   1.000
_cell.length_c   1.000
_cell.angle_alpha   90.00
_cell.angle_beta   90.00
_cell.angle_gamma   90.00
#
_symmetry.space_group_name_H-M   'P 1'
#
loop_
_entity.id
_entity.type
_entity.pdbx_description
1 polymer ?
#
loop_
_entity_poly.entity_id
_entity_poly.type
_entity_poly.pdbx_seq_one_letter_code
_entity_poly.pdbx_strand_id
1 'polypeptide(L)'
;MTHEHTPDTTDFLSQEFWDERYRSATAVWSGNPNPRLVEQIADVTPGSALDIGSGEGADAIWLATRGWNVTGVDVSTVALDRAAARAAEAGADVADRTTWEQADILSWEPPARRFDLVSAHFMHLPGPARESLHRRLAGAVRPGGRLLIVGHHPSDLETSVGRPNVPDMLFTPETVAAVLDPAEWAILMSAVLSREALDPDGRPVTIHDTVLHAVRRA
;
A
#
# COMPACT_ATOMS: atom_id res chain seq x y z
N MET A 1 -24.21 3.90 -30.88
CA MET A 1 -22.92 4.57 -30.64
C MET A 1 -22.68 4.50 -29.18
N THR A 2 -21.98 3.48 -28.73
CA THR A 2 -21.54 3.34 -27.34
C THR A 2 -20.30 4.20 -27.18
N HIS A 3 -20.42 5.31 -26.46
CA HIS A 3 -19.25 6.07 -26.02
C HIS A 3 -18.45 5.17 -25.06
N GLU A 4 -17.34 4.62 -25.52
CA GLU A 4 -16.29 4.13 -24.63
C GLU A 4 -15.81 5.35 -23.85
N HIS A 5 -16.24 5.42 -22.60
CA HIS A 5 -15.73 6.39 -21.65
C HIS A 5 -14.30 5.95 -21.30
N THR A 6 -13.31 6.60 -21.89
CA THR A 6 -11.94 6.49 -21.40
C THR A 6 -11.96 7.09 -19.99
N PRO A 7 -11.69 6.33 -18.92
CA PRO A 7 -11.73 6.89 -17.56
C PRO A 7 -10.80 8.09 -17.49
N ASP A 8 -11.30 9.20 -16.97
CA ASP A 8 -10.46 10.35 -16.64
C ASP A 8 -9.39 9.89 -15.66
N THR A 9 -8.16 10.38 -15.80
CA THR A 9 -7.03 9.99 -14.97
C THR A 9 -7.23 10.26 -13.47
N THR A 10 -8.35 10.87 -13.07
CA THR A 10 -8.76 11.14 -11.70
C THR A 10 -9.82 10.17 -11.17
N ASP A 11 -10.51 9.42 -12.03
CA ASP A 11 -11.60 8.52 -11.62
C ASP A 11 -11.13 7.44 -10.63
N PHE A 12 -9.92 6.89 -10.83
CA PHE A 12 -9.36 5.87 -9.93
C PHE A 12 -8.93 6.42 -8.54
N LEU A 13 -9.07 7.71 -8.30
CA LEU A 13 -8.87 8.32 -6.98
C LEU A 13 -10.16 8.40 -6.17
N SER A 14 -11.32 8.12 -6.78
CA SER A 14 -12.62 8.25 -6.14
C SER A 14 -13.05 6.99 -5.39
N GLN A 15 -13.83 7.17 -4.32
CA GLN A 15 -14.48 6.07 -3.62
C GLN A 15 -15.39 5.26 -4.54
N GLU A 16 -16.18 5.95 -5.40
CA GLU A 16 -17.15 5.30 -6.30
C GLU A 16 -16.47 4.32 -7.27
N PHE A 17 -15.33 4.72 -7.84
CA PHE A 17 -14.55 3.84 -8.72
C PHE A 17 -14.11 2.56 -7.98
N TRP A 18 -13.55 2.68 -6.78
CA TRP A 18 -13.07 1.53 -6.03
C TRP A 18 -14.21 0.67 -5.52
N ASP A 19 -15.29 1.25 -5.01
CA ASP A 19 -16.47 0.51 -4.58
C ASP A 19 -17.06 -0.31 -5.72
N GLU A 20 -17.18 0.26 -6.93
CA GLU A 20 -17.67 -0.47 -8.10
C GLU A 20 -16.71 -1.59 -8.52
N ARG A 21 -15.40 -1.31 -8.52
CA ARG A 21 -14.38 -2.31 -8.81
C ARG A 21 -14.45 -3.49 -7.84
N TYR A 22 -14.62 -3.24 -6.54
CA TYR A 22 -14.78 -4.31 -5.56
C TYR A 22 -16.11 -5.03 -5.71
N ARG A 23 -17.21 -4.37 -6.04
CA ARG A 23 -18.50 -5.04 -6.32
C ARG A 23 -18.48 -5.91 -7.56
N SER A 24 -17.71 -5.53 -8.58
CA SER A 24 -17.68 -6.24 -9.88
C SER A 24 -17.01 -7.62 -9.81
N ALA A 25 -16.30 -7.97 -8.75
CA ALA A 25 -15.62 -9.24 -8.57
C ALA A 25 -15.76 -9.77 -7.13
N THR A 26 -15.71 -11.08 -6.95
CA THR A 26 -15.72 -11.72 -5.61
C THR A 26 -14.42 -11.50 -4.86
N ALA A 27 -13.30 -11.35 -5.57
CA ALA A 27 -11.99 -10.94 -5.05
C ALA A 27 -11.29 -10.12 -6.13
N VAL A 28 -10.76 -8.96 -5.79
CA VAL A 28 -10.01 -8.11 -6.71
C VAL A 28 -8.52 -8.47 -6.68
N TRP A 29 -8.04 -8.87 -5.52
CA TRP A 29 -6.63 -9.21 -5.27
C TRP A 29 -6.47 -10.68 -4.89
N SER A 30 -5.23 -11.16 -4.87
CA SER A 30 -4.89 -12.56 -4.56
C SER A 30 -5.29 -13.02 -3.15
N GLY A 31 -5.51 -12.08 -2.22
CA GLY A 31 -5.71 -12.38 -0.80
C GLY A 31 -4.44 -12.76 -0.04
N ASN A 32 -3.28 -12.81 -0.71
CA ASN A 32 -2.00 -13.05 -0.07
C ASN A 32 -1.35 -11.72 0.34
N PRO A 33 -0.58 -11.70 1.44
CA PRO A 33 0.17 -10.51 1.83
C PRO A 33 1.24 -10.18 0.79
N ASN A 34 1.59 -8.91 0.72
CA ASN A 34 2.66 -8.44 -0.14
C ASN A 34 3.98 -9.13 0.23
N PRO A 35 4.67 -9.80 -0.72
CA PRO A 35 5.94 -10.47 -0.43
C PRO A 35 6.99 -9.55 0.18
N ARG A 36 7.04 -8.27 -0.25
CA ARG A 36 8.00 -7.29 0.29
C ARG A 36 7.69 -6.93 1.74
N LEU A 37 6.40 -6.87 2.12
CA LEU A 37 6.02 -6.73 3.53
C LEU A 37 6.54 -7.91 4.35
N VAL A 38 6.27 -9.13 3.88
CA VAL A 38 6.72 -10.37 4.55
C VAL A 38 8.24 -10.37 4.71
N GLU A 39 8.99 -10.12 3.63
CA GLU A 39 10.45 -10.10 3.63
C GLU A 39 11.04 -9.06 4.60
N GLN A 40 10.41 -7.88 4.70
CA GLN A 40 10.97 -6.77 5.47
C GLN A 40 10.54 -6.74 6.93
N ILE A 41 9.41 -7.38 7.27
CA ILE A 41 8.76 -7.20 8.58
C ILE A 41 8.65 -8.51 9.37
N ALA A 42 8.93 -9.69 8.78
CA ALA A 42 8.75 -10.98 9.43
C ALA A 42 9.44 -11.10 10.81
N ASP A 43 10.63 -10.53 10.96
CA ASP A 43 11.45 -10.60 12.16
C ASP A 43 11.36 -9.34 13.03
N VAL A 44 10.45 -8.41 12.70
CA VAL A 44 10.25 -7.18 13.48
C VAL A 44 9.29 -7.46 14.64
N THR A 45 9.65 -7.01 15.84
CA THR A 45 8.79 -7.14 17.02
C THR A 45 7.45 -6.45 16.77
N PRO A 46 6.32 -7.15 16.95
CA PRO A 46 5.00 -6.58 16.74
C PRO A 46 4.70 -5.39 17.66
N GLY A 47 3.94 -4.46 17.14
CA GLY A 47 3.46 -3.26 17.82
C GLY A 47 2.18 -2.74 17.16
N SER A 48 2.07 -1.43 17.02
CA SER A 48 0.98 -0.77 16.28
C SER A 48 1.36 -0.57 14.81
N ALA A 49 0.48 -0.95 13.89
CA ALA A 49 0.68 -0.76 12.46
C ALA A 49 -0.45 0.06 11.81
N LEU A 50 -0.09 0.81 10.79
CA LEU A 50 -1.00 1.52 9.90
C LEU A 50 -0.76 1.00 8.48
N ASP A 51 -1.80 0.45 7.87
CA ASP A 51 -1.78 -0.07 6.49
C ASP A 51 -2.65 0.79 5.59
N ILE A 52 -2.04 1.49 4.64
CA ILE A 52 -2.68 2.47 3.76
C ILE A 52 -3.01 1.86 2.41
N GLY A 53 -4.26 2.05 1.98
CA GLY A 53 -4.80 1.37 0.82
C GLY A 53 -4.96 -0.12 1.12
N SER A 54 -5.49 -0.43 2.30
CA SER A 54 -5.54 -1.80 2.83
C SER A 54 -6.39 -2.77 1.99
N GLY A 55 -7.26 -2.23 1.13
CA GLY A 55 -8.11 -3.03 0.27
C GLY A 55 -8.92 -4.08 1.04
N GLU A 56 -8.88 -5.31 0.56
CA GLU A 56 -9.54 -6.45 1.20
C GLU A 56 -8.74 -7.05 2.39
N GLY A 57 -7.72 -6.32 2.91
CA GLY A 57 -7.08 -6.54 4.19
C GLY A 57 -5.96 -7.58 4.23
N ALA A 58 -5.42 -8.05 3.10
CA ALA A 58 -4.45 -9.14 3.08
C ALA A 58 -3.19 -8.86 3.93
N ASP A 59 -2.61 -7.66 3.81
CA ASP A 59 -1.42 -7.23 4.55
C ASP A 59 -1.75 -7.01 6.03
N ALA A 60 -2.83 -6.28 6.31
CA ALA A 60 -3.28 -6.02 7.68
C ALA A 60 -3.61 -7.31 8.46
N ILE A 61 -4.30 -8.26 7.83
CA ILE A 61 -4.63 -9.58 8.43
C ILE A 61 -3.34 -10.37 8.69
N TRP A 62 -2.40 -10.40 7.73
CA TRP A 62 -1.12 -11.06 7.93
C TRP A 62 -0.35 -10.47 9.12
N LEU A 63 -0.28 -9.15 9.22
CA LEU A 63 0.33 -8.47 10.38
C LEU A 63 -0.38 -8.85 11.68
N ALA A 64 -1.72 -8.85 11.71
CA ALA A 64 -2.51 -9.20 12.89
C ALA A 64 -2.26 -10.67 13.34
N THR A 65 -2.12 -11.63 12.40
CA THR A 65 -1.74 -13.02 12.75
C THR A 65 -0.35 -13.12 13.37
N ARG A 66 0.50 -12.11 13.17
CA ARG A 66 1.84 -11.99 13.77
C ARG A 66 1.85 -11.19 15.08
N GLY A 67 0.67 -10.79 15.57
CA GLY A 67 0.51 -10.08 16.85
C GLY A 67 0.53 -8.56 16.74
N TRP A 68 0.55 -7.97 15.54
CA TRP A 68 0.42 -6.53 15.35
C TRP A 68 -1.01 -6.07 15.65
N ASN A 69 -1.17 -4.87 16.21
CA ASN A 69 -2.45 -4.17 16.25
C ASN A 69 -2.51 -3.24 15.05
N VAL A 70 -3.41 -3.51 14.11
CA VAL A 70 -3.39 -2.88 12.78
C VAL A 70 -4.60 -1.99 12.57
N THR A 71 -4.36 -0.78 12.09
CA THR A 71 -5.39 0.07 11.50
C THR A 71 -5.23 -0.01 9.98
N GLY A 72 -6.18 -0.62 9.28
CA GLY A 72 -6.28 -0.62 7.82
C GLY A 72 -7.13 0.57 7.36
N VAL A 73 -6.61 1.34 6.43
CA VAL A 73 -7.27 2.53 5.87
C VAL A 73 -7.47 2.35 4.37
N ASP A 74 -8.70 2.52 3.91
CA ASP A 74 -9.03 2.51 2.48
C ASP A 74 -10.15 3.51 2.18
N VAL A 75 -10.26 3.95 0.93
CA VAL A 75 -11.34 4.81 0.48
C VAL A 75 -12.65 4.03 0.28
N SER A 76 -12.55 2.73 -0.06
CA SER A 76 -13.68 1.86 -0.36
C SER A 76 -14.26 1.20 0.87
N THR A 77 -15.51 1.53 1.18
CA THR A 77 -16.28 0.83 2.24
C THR A 77 -16.52 -0.63 1.89
N VAL A 78 -16.68 -0.97 0.62
CA VAL A 78 -16.87 -2.35 0.15
C VAL A 78 -15.63 -3.20 0.41
N ALA A 79 -14.43 -2.63 0.20
CA ALA A 79 -13.17 -3.31 0.51
C ALA A 79 -13.03 -3.55 2.02
N LEU A 80 -13.30 -2.53 2.84
CA LEU A 80 -13.19 -2.61 4.29
C LEU A 80 -14.19 -3.61 4.91
N ASP A 81 -15.41 -3.69 4.40
CA ASP A 81 -16.40 -4.68 4.84
C ASP A 81 -15.88 -6.11 4.55
N ARG A 82 -15.27 -6.34 3.39
CA ARG A 82 -14.65 -7.62 3.06
C ARG A 82 -13.43 -7.91 3.93
N ALA A 83 -12.61 -6.91 4.19
CA ALA A 83 -11.46 -7.02 5.07
C ALA A 83 -11.88 -7.44 6.48
N ALA A 84 -12.92 -6.80 7.03
CA ALA A 84 -13.47 -7.16 8.34
C ALA A 84 -14.02 -8.60 8.38
N ALA A 85 -14.73 -9.02 7.33
CA ALA A 85 -15.24 -10.40 7.22
C ALA A 85 -14.10 -11.41 7.17
N ARG A 86 -13.05 -11.17 6.36
CA ARG A 86 -11.87 -12.03 6.26
C ARG A 86 -11.06 -12.08 7.57
N ALA A 87 -10.95 -10.96 8.28
CA ALA A 87 -10.31 -10.93 9.58
C ALA A 87 -11.05 -11.81 10.60
N ALA A 88 -12.40 -11.75 10.60
CA ALA A 88 -13.23 -12.60 11.45
C ALA A 88 -13.10 -14.10 11.08
N GLU A 89 -13.02 -14.44 9.79
CA GLU A 89 -12.78 -15.80 9.30
C GLU A 89 -11.40 -16.31 9.71
N ALA A 90 -10.38 -15.43 9.76
CA ALA A 90 -9.04 -15.79 10.21
C ALA A 90 -8.96 -16.07 11.73
N GLY A 91 -9.93 -15.62 12.51
CA GLY A 91 -10.06 -15.90 13.93
C GLY A 91 -10.36 -14.65 14.77
N ALA A 92 -10.96 -14.87 15.94
CA ALA A 92 -11.33 -13.77 16.85
C ALA A 92 -10.12 -12.91 17.25
N ASP A 93 -8.99 -13.55 17.56
CA ASP A 93 -7.74 -12.82 17.94
C ASP A 93 -7.23 -11.91 16.81
N VAL A 94 -7.46 -12.27 15.55
CA VAL A 94 -7.10 -11.47 14.37
C VAL A 94 -8.09 -10.31 14.23
N ALA A 95 -9.39 -10.58 14.34
CA ALA A 95 -10.42 -9.55 14.28
C ALA A 95 -10.24 -8.49 15.38
N ASP A 96 -9.93 -8.92 16.62
CA ASP A 96 -9.70 -8.03 17.77
C ASP A 96 -8.45 -7.14 17.61
N ARG A 97 -7.51 -7.54 16.74
CA ARG A 97 -6.28 -6.79 16.43
C ARG A 97 -6.40 -5.90 15.22
N THR A 98 -7.51 -5.94 14.48
CA THR A 98 -7.71 -5.13 13.28
C THR A 98 -8.78 -4.07 13.50
N THR A 99 -8.50 -2.87 13.03
CA THR A 99 -9.48 -1.76 12.96
C THR A 99 -9.50 -1.27 11.51
N TRP A 100 -10.70 -1.02 10.99
CA TRP A 100 -10.88 -0.59 9.62
C TRP A 100 -11.45 0.82 9.59
N GLU A 101 -10.77 1.73 8.90
CA GLU A 101 -11.11 3.15 8.82
C GLU A 101 -11.30 3.55 7.36
N GLN A 102 -12.48 4.07 7.03
CA GLN A 102 -12.72 4.65 5.71
C GLN A 102 -12.20 6.08 5.67
N ALA A 103 -11.29 6.36 4.74
CA ALA A 103 -10.77 7.71 4.56
C ALA A 103 -10.29 7.97 3.13
N ASP A 104 -10.47 9.21 2.69
CA ASP A 104 -9.82 9.72 1.49
C ASP A 104 -8.39 10.16 1.83
N ILE A 105 -7.42 9.34 1.43
CA ILE A 105 -5.99 9.58 1.69
C ILE A 105 -5.44 10.87 1.06
N LEU A 106 -6.16 11.49 0.12
CA LEU A 106 -5.75 12.78 -0.44
C LEU A 106 -5.87 13.91 0.56
N SER A 107 -6.83 13.81 1.49
CA SER A 107 -7.12 14.84 2.51
C SER A 107 -6.95 14.34 3.95
N TRP A 108 -6.93 13.03 4.18
CA TRP A 108 -6.85 12.45 5.51
C TRP A 108 -5.48 12.65 6.15
N GLU A 109 -5.47 12.97 7.44
CA GLU A 109 -4.28 13.19 8.24
C GLU A 109 -4.14 12.08 9.29
N PRO A 110 -3.13 11.19 9.17
CA PRO A 110 -2.88 10.16 10.17
C PRO A 110 -2.44 10.75 11.51
N PRO A 111 -2.75 10.10 12.64
CA PRO A 111 -2.24 10.51 13.94
C PRO A 111 -0.70 10.54 13.96
N ALA A 112 -0.12 11.71 14.32
CA ALA A 112 1.32 11.90 14.28
C ALA A 112 2.04 11.01 15.31
N ARG A 113 3.19 10.45 14.93
CA ARG A 113 4.12 9.70 15.80
C ARG A 113 3.47 8.58 16.61
N ARG A 114 2.50 7.89 16.03
CA ARG A 114 1.70 6.88 16.74
C ARG A 114 2.11 5.45 16.44
N PHE A 115 2.55 5.14 15.23
CA PHE A 115 2.69 3.78 14.76
C PHE A 115 4.14 3.28 14.77
N ASP A 116 4.31 1.99 15.13
CA ASP A 116 5.55 1.26 15.03
C ASP A 116 5.90 0.91 13.59
N LEU A 117 4.88 0.68 12.77
CA LEU A 117 4.97 0.44 11.35
C LEU A 117 3.92 1.26 10.61
N VAL A 118 4.34 1.94 9.55
CA VAL A 118 3.43 2.51 8.54
C VAL A 118 3.78 1.88 7.21
N SER A 119 2.82 1.23 6.56
CA SER A 119 2.95 0.59 5.25
C SER A 119 2.00 1.19 4.23
N ALA A 120 2.49 1.34 2.99
CA ALA A 120 1.65 1.70 1.85
C ALA A 120 2.17 0.94 0.62
N HIS A 121 1.34 0.04 0.10
CA HIS A 121 1.71 -0.84 -0.99
C HIS A 121 0.86 -0.57 -2.23
N PHE A 122 1.55 -0.32 -3.36
CA PHE A 122 0.93 -0.05 -4.65
C PHE A 122 -0.07 1.12 -4.66
N MET A 123 0.16 2.10 -3.78
CA MET A 123 -0.56 3.37 -3.77
C MET A 123 0.00 4.30 -4.84
N HIS A 124 -0.63 4.27 -6.01
CA HIS A 124 -0.18 5.03 -7.17
C HIS A 124 -0.94 6.35 -7.29
N LEU A 125 -0.28 7.43 -6.91
CA LEU A 125 -0.77 8.80 -7.00
C LEU A 125 0.14 9.64 -7.90
N PRO A 126 -0.39 10.67 -8.58
CA PRO A 126 0.45 11.65 -9.27
C PRO A 126 1.48 12.30 -8.33
N GLY A 127 2.64 12.70 -8.86
CA GLY A 127 3.81 13.15 -8.11
C GLY A 127 3.55 14.03 -6.89
N PRO A 128 2.90 15.21 -7.03
CA PRO A 128 2.68 16.09 -5.88
C PRO A 128 1.79 15.49 -4.78
N ALA A 129 0.72 14.77 -5.17
CA ALA A 129 -0.18 14.10 -4.22
C ALA A 129 0.54 12.95 -3.50
N ARG A 130 1.36 12.17 -4.23
CA ARG A 130 2.18 11.10 -3.67
C ARG A 130 3.19 11.64 -2.66
N GLU A 131 3.93 12.70 -2.98
CA GLU A 131 4.88 13.31 -2.05
C GLU A 131 4.19 13.81 -0.78
N SER A 132 3.04 14.47 -0.93
CA SER A 132 2.24 14.93 0.20
C SER A 132 1.82 13.76 1.10
N LEU A 133 1.30 12.68 0.50
CA LEU A 133 0.93 11.46 1.23
C LEU A 133 2.16 10.88 1.96
N HIS A 134 3.27 10.65 1.26
CA HIS A 134 4.46 10.04 1.88
C HIS A 134 5.00 10.87 3.06
N ARG A 135 4.96 12.22 3.00
CA ARG A 135 5.33 13.08 4.14
C ARG A 135 4.39 12.90 5.34
N ARG A 136 3.08 12.83 5.10
CA ARG A 136 2.10 12.58 6.16
C ARG A 136 2.29 11.20 6.79
N LEU A 137 2.52 10.16 5.97
CA LEU A 137 2.80 8.81 6.44
C LEU A 137 4.10 8.75 7.26
N ALA A 138 5.16 9.42 6.81
CA ALA A 138 6.39 9.56 7.59
C ALA A 138 6.13 10.25 8.94
N GLY A 139 5.26 11.28 8.96
CA GLY A 139 4.85 11.96 10.19
C GLY A 139 4.13 11.07 11.20
N ALA A 140 3.44 10.03 10.73
CA ALA A 140 2.69 9.09 11.57
C ALA A 140 3.59 8.05 12.28
N VAL A 141 4.80 7.82 11.78
CA VAL A 141 5.76 6.89 12.37
C VAL A 141 6.35 7.47 13.66
N ARG A 142 6.33 6.72 14.75
CA ARG A 142 6.96 7.12 16.03
C ARG A 142 8.49 7.03 15.96
N PRO A 143 9.24 7.66 16.86
CA PRO A 143 10.68 7.39 17.03
C PRO A 143 10.94 5.89 17.22
N GLY A 144 11.90 5.33 16.51
CA GLY A 144 12.21 3.90 16.43
C GLY A 144 11.28 3.08 15.55
N GLY A 145 10.18 3.66 15.04
CA GLY A 145 9.23 3.02 14.14
C GLY A 145 9.74 2.97 12.69
N ARG A 146 8.99 2.29 11.83
CA ARG A 146 9.36 1.94 10.46
C ARG A 146 8.36 2.50 9.44
N LEU A 147 8.87 2.90 8.30
CA LEU A 147 8.10 3.25 7.10
C LEU A 147 8.47 2.25 6.00
N LEU A 148 7.48 1.57 5.43
CA LEU A 148 7.65 0.67 4.30
C LEU A 148 6.74 1.11 3.15
N ILE A 149 7.35 1.54 2.05
CA ILE A 149 6.66 1.93 0.83
C ILE A 149 7.05 0.96 -0.29
N VAL A 150 6.05 0.38 -0.95
CA VAL A 150 6.24 -0.50 -2.11
C VAL A 150 5.36 0.01 -3.26
N GLY A 151 5.92 0.06 -4.45
CA GLY A 151 5.17 0.47 -5.65
C GLY A 151 5.73 -0.12 -6.92
N HIS A 152 5.10 0.13 -8.05
CA HIS A 152 5.63 -0.28 -9.34
C HIS A 152 6.74 0.68 -9.79
N HIS A 153 7.83 0.10 -10.31
CA HIS A 153 8.94 0.88 -10.85
C HIS A 153 8.61 1.36 -12.27
N PRO A 154 9.08 2.55 -12.69
CA PRO A 154 8.83 3.07 -14.04
C PRO A 154 9.25 2.15 -15.21
N SER A 155 10.24 1.27 -15.00
CA SER A 155 10.64 0.29 -16.03
C SER A 155 9.53 -0.68 -16.44
N ASP A 156 8.50 -0.84 -15.61
CA ASP A 156 7.36 -1.70 -15.93
C ASP A 156 6.50 -1.15 -17.07
N LEU A 157 6.63 0.15 -17.41
CA LEU A 157 6.00 0.74 -18.58
C LEU A 157 6.55 0.16 -19.91
N GLU A 158 7.75 -0.41 -19.88
CA GLU A 158 8.39 -1.05 -21.03
C GLU A 158 8.07 -2.56 -21.14
N THR A 159 7.30 -3.09 -20.18
CA THR A 159 6.92 -4.52 -20.14
C THR A 159 5.56 -4.76 -20.80
N SER A 160 5.23 -6.03 -21.08
CA SER A 160 3.91 -6.42 -21.58
C SER A 160 2.82 -6.42 -20.49
N VAL A 161 3.16 -6.22 -19.23
CA VAL A 161 2.16 -6.02 -18.15
C VAL A 161 1.58 -4.61 -18.26
N GLY A 162 0.27 -4.53 -18.49
CA GLY A 162 -0.42 -3.24 -18.60
C GLY A 162 -0.30 -2.45 -17.28
N ARG A 163 0.34 -1.28 -17.37
CA ARG A 163 0.39 -0.29 -16.30
C ARG A 163 -0.32 0.98 -16.76
N PRO A 164 -1.00 1.70 -15.86
CA PRO A 164 -1.51 3.02 -16.21
C PRO A 164 -0.34 3.91 -16.66
N ASN A 165 -0.37 4.34 -17.92
CA ASN A 165 0.63 5.26 -18.46
C ASN A 165 0.24 6.70 -18.10
N VAL A 166 0.30 7.00 -16.81
CA VAL A 166 0.05 8.33 -16.25
C VAL A 166 1.38 8.88 -15.77
N PRO A 167 1.78 10.08 -16.22
CA PRO A 167 3.03 10.69 -15.80
C PRO A 167 3.16 10.73 -14.27
N ASP A 168 4.35 10.42 -13.76
CA ASP A 168 4.71 10.44 -12.34
C ASP A 168 3.92 9.51 -11.42
N MET A 169 3.06 8.63 -11.95
CA MET A 169 2.32 7.68 -11.13
C MET A 169 3.23 6.56 -10.60
N LEU A 170 4.11 6.03 -11.44
CA LEU A 170 5.14 5.08 -11.04
C LEU A 170 6.35 5.86 -10.52
N PHE A 171 7.08 5.31 -9.58
CA PHE A 171 8.13 6.05 -8.88
C PHE A 171 9.34 5.17 -8.55
N THR A 172 10.48 5.81 -8.32
CA THR A 172 11.74 5.13 -7.92
C THR A 172 11.94 5.20 -6.41
N PRO A 173 12.80 4.33 -5.84
CA PRO A 173 13.13 4.38 -4.41
C PRO A 173 13.70 5.73 -3.98
N GLU A 174 14.49 6.38 -4.84
CA GLU A 174 15.10 7.68 -4.58
C GLU A 174 14.03 8.77 -4.45
N THR A 175 12.99 8.73 -5.29
CA THR A 175 11.86 9.66 -5.21
C THR A 175 11.15 9.59 -3.86
N VAL A 176 10.99 8.38 -3.32
CA VAL A 176 10.39 8.20 -1.98
C VAL A 176 11.37 8.62 -0.88
N ALA A 177 12.65 8.24 -0.99
CA ALA A 177 13.66 8.61 -0.01
C ALA A 177 13.84 10.12 0.12
N ALA A 178 13.66 10.88 -0.98
CA ALA A 178 13.82 12.34 -1.01
C ALA A 178 12.81 13.10 -0.10
N VAL A 179 11.70 12.48 0.32
CA VAL A 179 10.77 13.12 1.25
C VAL A 179 11.17 12.97 2.71
N LEU A 180 12.18 12.14 3.02
CA LEU A 180 12.64 11.84 4.37
C LEU A 180 13.85 12.68 4.72
N ASP A 181 13.82 13.35 5.89
CA ASP A 181 14.97 14.08 6.39
C ASP A 181 16.05 13.09 6.87
N PRO A 182 17.27 13.10 6.29
CA PRO A 182 18.35 12.20 6.71
C PRO A 182 18.76 12.36 8.18
N ALA A 183 18.49 13.51 8.79
CA ALA A 183 18.73 13.72 10.22
C ALA A 183 17.76 12.90 11.09
N GLU A 184 16.52 12.72 10.64
CA GLU A 184 15.47 11.97 11.35
C GLU A 184 15.36 10.50 10.93
N TRP A 185 15.89 10.12 9.78
CA TRP A 185 15.66 8.80 9.19
C TRP A 185 16.95 8.05 8.87
N ALA A 186 16.92 6.73 9.06
CA ALA A 186 17.91 5.80 8.55
C ALA A 186 17.25 4.90 7.51
N ILE A 187 17.76 4.93 6.29
CA ILE A 187 17.31 4.05 5.21
C ILE A 187 17.91 2.67 5.43
N LEU A 188 17.06 1.65 5.57
CA LEU A 188 17.46 0.24 5.66
C LEU A 188 17.52 -0.42 4.29
N MET A 189 16.56 -0.07 3.42
CA MET A 189 16.51 -0.51 2.02
C MET A 189 15.98 0.63 1.14
N SER A 190 16.63 0.84 0.01
CA SER A 190 16.19 1.68 -1.09
C SER A 190 16.59 0.94 -2.36
N ALA A 191 15.67 0.16 -2.94
CA ALA A 191 16.01 -0.80 -3.98
C ALA A 191 14.88 -1.01 -4.99
N VAL A 192 15.28 -1.41 -6.19
CA VAL A 192 14.39 -1.95 -7.23
C VAL A 192 14.53 -3.46 -7.21
N LEU A 193 13.47 -4.18 -6.88
CA LEU A 193 13.47 -5.63 -6.73
C LEU A 193 12.62 -6.28 -7.82
N SER A 194 13.21 -7.20 -8.57
CA SER A 194 12.50 -7.95 -9.62
C SER A 194 11.60 -9.05 -9.02
N ARG A 195 10.56 -9.41 -9.75
CA ARG A 195 9.76 -10.61 -9.56
C ARG A 195 9.12 -11.05 -10.87
N GLU A 196 8.82 -12.33 -10.96
CA GLU A 196 8.07 -12.87 -12.10
C GLU A 196 6.57 -12.56 -11.97
N ALA A 197 5.95 -12.27 -13.09
CA ALA A 197 4.51 -12.09 -13.25
C ALA A 197 4.06 -12.75 -14.55
N LEU A 198 2.75 -12.80 -14.78
CA LEU A 198 2.20 -13.17 -16.07
C LEU A 198 1.65 -11.92 -16.76
N ASP A 199 1.91 -11.79 -18.04
CA ASP A 199 1.28 -10.77 -18.89
C ASP A 199 -0.20 -11.15 -19.20
N PRO A 200 -0.98 -10.27 -19.86
CA PRO A 200 -2.36 -10.57 -20.23
C PRO A 200 -2.54 -11.80 -21.12
N ASP A 201 -1.49 -12.21 -21.83
CA ASP A 201 -1.49 -13.42 -22.67
C ASP A 201 -1.05 -14.68 -21.87
N GLY A 202 -0.76 -14.54 -20.57
CA GLY A 202 -0.31 -15.64 -19.71
C GLY A 202 1.17 -15.99 -19.86
N ARG A 203 1.99 -15.12 -20.46
CA ARG A 203 3.43 -15.35 -20.63
C ARG A 203 4.21 -14.81 -19.43
N PRO A 204 5.25 -15.52 -18.98
CA PRO A 204 6.12 -15.01 -17.93
C PRO A 204 6.79 -13.70 -18.34
N VAL A 205 6.79 -12.74 -17.44
CA VAL A 205 7.44 -11.43 -17.60
C VAL A 205 8.04 -10.99 -16.28
N THR A 206 9.25 -10.46 -16.32
CA THR A 206 9.89 -9.87 -15.16
C THR A 206 9.39 -8.45 -14.97
N ILE A 207 8.88 -8.16 -13.79
CA ILE A 207 8.45 -6.83 -13.35
C ILE A 207 9.23 -6.39 -12.12
N HIS A 208 9.14 -5.10 -11.78
CA HIS A 208 10.00 -4.50 -10.78
C HIS A 208 9.20 -3.74 -9.74
N ASP A 209 9.49 -4.03 -8.49
CA ASP A 209 8.94 -3.30 -7.34
C ASP A 209 9.97 -2.26 -6.87
N THR A 210 9.54 -1.01 -6.74
CA THR A 210 10.20 0.01 -5.93
C THR A 210 9.98 -0.31 -4.47
N VAL A 211 11.05 -0.41 -3.67
CA VAL A 211 10.97 -0.67 -2.23
C VAL A 211 11.78 0.37 -1.47
N LEU A 212 11.12 1.07 -0.56
CA LEU A 212 11.77 1.89 0.47
C LEU A 212 11.39 1.36 1.85
N HIS A 213 12.38 0.97 2.66
CA HIS A 213 12.25 0.64 4.06
C HIS A 213 13.16 1.55 4.87
N ALA A 214 12.59 2.32 5.80
CA ALA A 214 13.32 3.27 6.62
C ALA A 214 12.89 3.17 8.10
N VAL A 215 13.80 3.51 9.00
CA VAL A 215 13.54 3.62 10.45
C VAL A 215 13.68 5.07 10.87
N ARG A 216 12.70 5.57 11.62
CA ARG A 216 12.80 6.87 12.26
C ARG A 216 13.77 6.79 13.44
N ARG A 217 14.75 7.68 13.48
CA ARG A 217 15.72 7.75 14.59
C ARG A 217 14.99 8.05 15.91
N ALA A 218 15.56 7.55 17.04
CA ALA A 218 15.03 7.75 18.38
C ALA A 218 15.19 9.21 18.84
#